data_c093ba28702f05a174b272ebaa31a0d6
#
_entry.id   c093ba28702f05a174b272ebaa31a0d6
#
_cell.length_a   1.000
_cell.length_b   1.000
_cell.length_c   1.000
_cell.angle_alpha   90.00
_cell.angle_beta   90.00
_cell.angle_gamma   90.00
#
_symmetry.space_group_name_H-M   'P 1'
#
loop_
_entity.id
_entity.type
_entity.pdbx_description
1 polymer ?
#
loop_
_entity_poly.entity_id
_entity_poly.type
_entity_poly.pdbx_seq_one_letter_code
_entity_poly.pdbx_strand_id
1 'polypeptide(L)'
;MIDGVDVVIAGAGPNGLMVAGELGLAGIRPVVLDPMPGPNPQPRANGIVGQGVRILDHRGLYSTLAGMEGPPQRAPRAMFAAFPLDLALVPDPQMFMLPVQQPKLVQVLAERAGQHGADIRWGHGLTGFDQDDDGVTVRVGGPDGDCELRAKYLVGADGGTSTTRKLAGIEFPGMTSHDAVARMGFDILPPAEWIDPVSGALDVPGFGRIPPLGFHRAERGVFACGALGRRAAVIVFELDKTAREHPVDRSGDEPPMSLHELEASLKRVVGVEVPLRPASPDMPLDLRRFHGINSRIASRYQLGRVILVGDAAHVHSPMGGPGLNLGLQDAVNLGWKLGAVLNGKVDPALLATYEAERRPAAERVIMHSRAQLALVRPGPEVTALRELFSELVTDPGVVHRLTDLVSGEGNRYAGGPLDAPAHPLVGRWVPDFAVANGEGTRRVAELARDGRPLLIDLTEGGAVAGAVADIADQLTVAVGRPVGDVAAAALLALLVRPDGYVAWATSESRSGVPDVEELRRVLAQWFGIRAATSS
;
A
#
# COMPACT_ATOMS: atom_id res chain seq x y z
N MET A 1 31.09 15.71 11.90
CA MET A 1 30.52 14.44 11.39
C MET A 1 29.85 13.77 12.57
N ILE A 2 28.56 13.51 12.46
CA ILE A 2 27.87 12.66 13.42
C ILE A 2 28.27 11.22 13.04
N ASP A 3 28.63 10.41 14.05
CA ASP A 3 29.00 9.00 13.84
C ASP A 3 27.97 8.30 12.94
N GLY A 4 28.48 7.46 12.01
CA GLY A 4 27.72 6.92 10.91
C GLY A 4 26.43 6.22 11.35
N VAL A 5 25.33 6.58 10.70
CA VAL A 5 24.05 5.90 10.85
C VAL A 5 23.91 4.76 9.83
N ASP A 6 23.14 3.73 10.14
CA ASP A 6 22.96 2.63 9.18
C ASP A 6 22.12 3.06 7.96
N VAL A 7 21.03 3.80 8.19
CA VAL A 7 20.11 4.23 7.14
C VAL A 7 19.62 5.65 7.37
N VAL A 8 19.63 6.44 6.30
CA VAL A 8 18.88 7.69 6.19
C VAL A 8 17.67 7.45 5.30
N ILE A 9 16.49 7.89 5.75
CA ILE A 9 15.23 7.82 4.99
C ILE A 9 14.80 9.25 4.65
N ALA A 10 14.71 9.61 3.38
CA ALA A 10 14.19 10.88 2.93
C ALA A 10 12.67 10.78 2.72
N GLY A 11 11.90 11.48 3.57
CA GLY A 11 10.46 11.53 3.60
C GLY A 11 9.84 10.78 4.79
N ALA A 12 9.18 11.52 5.71
CA ALA A 12 8.39 11.00 6.83
C ALA A 12 6.90 10.83 6.46
N GLY A 13 6.63 10.48 5.21
CA GLY A 13 5.32 10.01 4.78
C GLY A 13 5.05 8.57 5.23
N PRO A 14 3.85 8.00 4.94
CA PRO A 14 3.47 6.66 5.38
C PRO A 14 4.50 5.58 5.01
N ASN A 15 5.05 5.66 3.80
CA ASN A 15 5.99 4.65 3.30
C ASN A 15 7.36 4.73 4.01
N GLY A 16 7.90 5.95 4.20
CA GLY A 16 9.16 6.14 4.89
C GLY A 16 9.08 5.74 6.37
N LEU A 17 7.98 6.11 7.04
CA LEU A 17 7.73 5.72 8.43
C LEU A 17 7.49 4.20 8.59
N MET A 18 6.86 3.57 7.59
CA MET A 18 6.71 2.11 7.60
C MET A 18 8.06 1.42 7.44
N VAL A 19 8.94 1.90 6.52
CA VAL A 19 10.32 1.38 6.40
C VAL A 19 11.07 1.57 7.72
N ALA A 20 10.93 2.74 8.36
CA ALA A 20 11.58 3.02 9.64
C ALA A 20 11.13 2.05 10.74
N GLY A 21 9.82 1.75 10.81
CA GLY A 21 9.25 0.78 11.73
C GLY A 21 9.75 -0.64 11.48
N GLU A 22 9.83 -1.07 10.22
CA GLU A 22 10.35 -2.40 9.85
C GLU A 22 11.86 -2.55 10.16
N LEU A 23 12.65 -1.51 9.90
CA LEU A 23 14.06 -1.48 10.30
C LEU A 23 14.22 -1.55 11.80
N GLY A 24 13.35 -0.84 12.54
CA GLY A 24 13.33 -0.88 14.00
C GLY A 24 13.02 -2.27 14.56
N LEU A 25 12.13 -3.04 13.94
CA LEU A 25 11.88 -4.46 14.27
C LEU A 25 13.14 -5.32 14.07
N ALA A 26 13.99 -4.97 13.11
CA ALA A 26 15.29 -5.62 12.90
C ALA A 26 16.41 -5.07 13.82
N GLY A 27 16.11 -4.15 14.74
CA GLY A 27 17.07 -3.53 15.65
C GLY A 27 17.90 -2.41 15.03
N ILE A 28 17.59 -1.97 13.82
CA ILE A 28 18.25 -0.85 13.12
C ILE A 28 17.58 0.47 13.50
N ARG A 29 18.35 1.51 13.77
CA ARG A 29 17.87 2.85 14.14
C ARG A 29 18.09 3.84 12.99
N PRO A 30 17.11 4.02 12.09
CA PRO A 30 17.26 4.95 10.97
C PRO A 30 17.07 6.40 11.41
N VAL A 31 17.66 7.33 10.65
CA VAL A 31 17.32 8.74 10.68
C VAL A 31 16.31 9.01 9.57
N VAL A 32 15.17 9.58 9.91
CA VAL A 32 14.10 9.94 8.95
C VAL A 32 14.07 11.46 8.81
N LEU A 33 14.17 11.96 7.59
CA LEU A 33 14.18 13.38 7.27
C LEU A 33 12.90 13.79 6.56
N ASP A 34 12.28 14.88 7.00
CA ASP A 34 11.16 15.50 6.26
C ASP A 34 11.27 17.03 6.33
N PRO A 35 11.20 17.74 5.18
CA PRO A 35 11.29 19.20 5.13
C PRO A 35 10.09 19.91 5.77
N MET A 36 8.97 19.22 5.96
CA MET A 36 7.80 19.77 6.65
C MET A 36 8.09 19.91 8.16
N PRO A 37 7.55 20.94 8.84
CA PRO A 37 7.76 21.13 10.27
C PRO A 37 7.04 20.09 11.16
N GLY A 38 6.27 19.19 10.56
CA GLY A 38 5.52 18.12 11.21
C GLY A 38 4.68 17.34 10.21
N PRO A 39 3.89 16.36 10.68
CA PRO A 39 2.99 15.59 9.82
C PRO A 39 2.06 16.50 9.03
N ASN A 40 1.95 16.25 7.72
CA ASN A 40 1.06 17.02 6.85
C ASN A 40 -0.40 16.82 7.31
N PRO A 41 -1.12 17.88 7.72
CA PRO A 41 -2.49 17.75 8.18
C PRO A 41 -3.48 17.45 7.05
N GLN A 42 -3.10 17.65 5.80
CA GLN A 42 -3.98 17.43 4.66
C GLN A 42 -4.05 15.96 4.28
N PRO A 43 -5.24 15.32 4.33
CA PRO A 43 -5.40 13.93 3.92
C PRO A 43 -5.26 13.81 2.39
N ARG A 44 -4.27 13.05 1.93
CA ARG A 44 -4.11 12.66 0.51
C ARG A 44 -4.79 11.33 0.21
N ALA A 45 -4.94 10.47 1.22
CA ALA A 45 -5.68 9.22 1.17
C ALA A 45 -6.66 9.13 2.34
N ASN A 46 -7.80 8.47 2.12
CA ASN A 46 -8.89 8.37 3.09
C ASN A 46 -9.22 6.92 3.46
N GLY A 47 -8.39 5.98 3.04
CA GLY A 47 -8.56 4.57 3.36
C GLY A 47 -7.43 3.71 2.85
N ILE A 48 -7.35 2.53 3.42
CA ILE A 48 -6.43 1.45 3.05
C ILE A 48 -7.28 0.26 2.67
N VAL A 49 -6.84 -0.49 1.64
CA VAL A 49 -7.61 -1.63 1.11
C VAL A 49 -6.73 -2.88 0.94
N GLY A 50 -7.36 -4.03 0.90
CA GLY A 50 -6.72 -5.31 0.58
C GLY A 50 -5.51 -5.62 1.46
N GLN A 51 -4.39 -5.96 0.83
CA GLN A 51 -3.15 -6.34 1.54
C GLN A 51 -2.59 -5.23 2.43
N GLY A 52 -2.84 -3.94 2.13
CA GLY A 52 -2.44 -2.85 3.03
C GLY A 52 -3.07 -2.97 4.42
N VAL A 53 -4.33 -3.39 4.50
CA VAL A 53 -5.01 -3.64 5.80
C VAL A 53 -4.41 -4.84 6.52
N ARG A 54 -4.09 -5.91 5.79
CA ARG A 54 -3.48 -7.12 6.34
C ARG A 54 -2.07 -6.85 6.89
N ILE A 55 -1.28 -6.01 6.20
CA ILE A 55 0.03 -5.55 6.70
C ILE A 55 -0.12 -4.86 8.05
N LEU A 56 -1.08 -3.96 8.18
CA LEU A 56 -1.31 -3.26 9.45
C LEU A 56 -1.76 -4.22 10.57
N ASP A 57 -2.54 -5.24 10.25
CA ASP A 57 -2.92 -6.29 11.20
C ASP A 57 -1.71 -7.15 11.61
N HIS A 58 -0.88 -7.57 10.66
CA HIS A 58 0.37 -8.29 10.91
C HIS A 58 1.39 -7.48 11.74
N ARG A 59 1.22 -6.18 11.85
CA ARG A 59 2.05 -5.31 12.69
C ARG A 59 1.34 -4.84 13.96
N GLY A 60 0.13 -5.35 14.22
CA GLY A 60 -0.65 -4.99 15.40
C GLY A 60 -1.17 -3.55 15.41
N LEU A 61 -1.22 -2.90 14.22
CA LEU A 61 -1.63 -1.51 14.08
C LEU A 61 -3.11 -1.35 13.70
N TYR A 62 -3.76 -2.45 13.29
CA TYR A 62 -5.14 -2.38 12.79
C TYR A 62 -6.11 -1.85 13.84
N SER A 63 -6.13 -2.40 15.06
CA SER A 63 -7.07 -2.00 16.12
C SER A 63 -6.95 -0.50 16.46
N THR A 64 -5.71 0.00 16.59
CA THR A 64 -5.44 1.43 16.86
C THR A 64 -5.97 2.34 15.75
N LEU A 65 -5.81 1.93 14.50
CA LEU A 65 -6.25 2.71 13.34
C LEU A 65 -7.75 2.60 13.10
N ALA A 66 -8.32 1.41 13.30
CA ALA A 66 -9.75 1.16 13.16
C ALA A 66 -10.58 1.75 14.33
N GLY A 67 -9.96 1.91 15.52
CA GLY A 67 -10.65 2.31 16.74
C GLY A 67 -11.59 1.23 17.26
N MET A 68 -11.32 -0.04 16.94
CA MET A 68 -12.10 -1.20 17.36
C MET A 68 -11.21 -2.45 17.48
N GLU A 69 -11.54 -3.32 18.42
CA GLU A 69 -10.83 -4.58 18.62
C GLU A 69 -11.30 -5.66 17.62
N GLY A 70 -10.44 -6.66 17.41
CA GLY A 70 -10.71 -7.81 16.56
C GLY A 70 -10.03 -7.78 15.20
N PRO A 71 -10.26 -8.80 14.37
CA PRO A 71 -9.65 -8.91 13.05
C PRO A 71 -10.24 -7.91 12.04
N PRO A 72 -9.51 -7.59 10.97
CA PRO A 72 -10.04 -6.82 9.86
C PRO A 72 -11.33 -7.44 9.31
N GLN A 73 -12.31 -6.56 9.06
CA GLN A 73 -13.58 -6.98 8.48
C GLN A 73 -13.49 -6.97 6.96
N ARG A 74 -14.04 -7.99 6.31
CA ARG A 74 -14.15 -8.03 4.85
C ARG A 74 -15.12 -6.97 4.37
N ALA A 75 -14.74 -6.27 3.30
CA ALA A 75 -15.61 -5.31 2.67
C ALA A 75 -16.79 -6.03 1.99
N PRO A 76 -18.03 -5.56 2.17
CA PRO A 76 -19.18 -6.20 1.52
C PRO A 76 -19.25 -5.94 0.02
N ARG A 77 -18.55 -4.92 -0.45
CA ARG A 77 -18.53 -4.48 -1.86
C ARG A 77 -17.16 -3.95 -2.22
N ALA A 78 -16.81 -4.04 -3.48
CA ALA A 78 -15.67 -3.38 -4.09
C ALA A 78 -16.13 -2.59 -5.32
N MET A 79 -15.21 -1.87 -5.94
CA MET A 79 -15.48 -1.08 -7.14
C MET A 79 -14.33 -1.18 -8.12
N PHE A 80 -14.64 -1.27 -9.40
CA PHE A 80 -13.68 -1.17 -10.49
C PHE A 80 -14.20 -0.24 -11.57
N ALA A 81 -13.52 0.86 -11.85
CA ALA A 81 -13.90 1.85 -12.88
C ALA A 81 -15.37 2.33 -12.77
N ALA A 82 -15.85 2.60 -11.55
CA ALA A 82 -17.24 2.95 -11.25
C ALA A 82 -18.25 1.82 -11.55
N PHE A 83 -17.82 0.56 -11.67
CA PHE A 83 -18.68 -0.61 -11.61
C PHE A 83 -18.66 -1.19 -10.19
N PRO A 84 -19.81 -1.38 -9.55
CA PRO A 84 -19.88 -2.13 -8.30
C PRO A 84 -19.52 -3.60 -8.56
N LEU A 85 -18.65 -4.14 -7.72
CA LEU A 85 -18.34 -5.57 -7.71
C LEU A 85 -19.10 -6.22 -6.55
N ASP A 86 -19.94 -7.18 -6.86
CA ASP A 86 -20.67 -7.97 -5.86
C ASP A 86 -19.75 -9.06 -5.29
N LEU A 87 -19.21 -8.83 -4.11
CA LEU A 87 -18.29 -9.76 -3.46
C LEU A 87 -18.99 -11.03 -2.93
N ALA A 88 -20.34 -11.06 -2.88
CA ALA A 88 -21.07 -12.28 -2.55
C ALA A 88 -20.91 -13.37 -3.62
N LEU A 89 -20.54 -12.99 -4.84
CA LEU A 89 -20.22 -13.92 -5.93
C LEU A 89 -18.84 -14.58 -5.79
N VAL A 90 -17.98 -14.07 -4.90
CA VAL A 90 -16.60 -14.55 -4.75
C VAL A 90 -16.49 -15.38 -3.47
N PRO A 91 -16.08 -16.65 -3.57
CA PRO A 91 -15.73 -17.43 -2.39
C PRO A 91 -14.56 -16.78 -1.66
N ASP A 92 -14.70 -16.53 -0.36
CA ASP A 92 -13.65 -15.99 0.51
C ASP A 92 -12.93 -14.74 -0.03
N PRO A 93 -13.66 -13.63 -0.36
CA PRO A 93 -13.04 -12.45 -0.96
C PRO A 93 -12.04 -11.81 0.00
N GLN A 94 -10.77 -11.72 -0.39
CA GLN A 94 -9.70 -11.11 0.42
C GLN A 94 -9.69 -9.58 0.26
N MET A 95 -10.86 -8.98 0.24
CA MET A 95 -11.04 -7.54 0.15
C MET A 95 -11.38 -6.97 1.52
N PHE A 96 -10.44 -6.26 2.08
CA PHE A 96 -10.57 -5.53 3.34
C PHE A 96 -10.59 -4.04 3.07
N MET A 97 -11.25 -3.27 3.94
CA MET A 97 -11.26 -1.82 3.85
C MET A 97 -11.13 -1.22 5.26
N LEU A 98 -10.17 -0.34 5.41
CA LEU A 98 -9.96 0.44 6.63
C LEU A 98 -10.13 1.93 6.30
N PRO A 99 -11.25 2.55 6.65
CA PRO A 99 -11.44 3.99 6.52
C PRO A 99 -10.56 4.73 7.53
N VAL A 100 -9.43 5.22 7.07
CA VAL A 100 -8.47 5.98 7.87
C VAL A 100 -7.89 7.13 7.06
N GLN A 101 -7.88 8.32 7.63
CA GLN A 101 -7.21 9.46 7.00
C GLN A 101 -5.70 9.34 7.13
N GLN A 102 -4.99 9.71 6.07
CA GLN A 102 -3.53 9.61 6.03
C GLN A 102 -2.81 10.32 7.21
N PRO A 103 -3.23 11.50 7.72
CA PRO A 103 -2.59 12.11 8.88
C PRO A 103 -2.63 11.21 10.13
N LYS A 104 -3.74 10.51 10.38
CA LYS A 104 -3.83 9.55 11.50
C LYS A 104 -2.91 8.35 11.29
N LEU A 105 -2.82 7.84 10.06
CA LEU A 105 -1.88 6.77 9.73
C LEU A 105 -0.44 7.23 9.96
N VAL A 106 -0.07 8.41 9.47
CA VAL A 106 1.29 8.99 9.67
C VAL A 106 1.61 9.14 11.14
N GLN A 107 0.67 9.65 11.96
CA GLN A 107 0.85 9.75 13.40
C GLN A 107 1.18 8.38 14.03
N VAL A 108 0.35 7.37 13.78
CA VAL A 108 0.53 6.02 14.35
C VAL A 108 1.84 5.37 13.90
N LEU A 109 2.20 5.55 12.61
CA LEU A 109 3.47 5.02 12.10
C LEU A 109 4.68 5.77 12.67
N ALA A 110 4.60 7.11 12.88
CA ALA A 110 5.66 7.88 13.49
C ALA A 110 5.88 7.50 14.97
N GLU A 111 4.79 7.34 15.73
CA GLU A 111 4.84 6.86 17.10
C GLU A 111 5.50 5.47 17.19
N ARG A 112 5.11 4.55 16.31
CA ARG A 112 5.72 3.21 16.24
C ARG A 112 7.20 3.26 15.87
N ALA A 113 7.56 3.99 14.81
CA ALA A 113 8.96 4.13 14.39
C ALA A 113 9.82 4.70 15.51
N GLY A 114 9.33 5.73 16.23
CA GLY A 114 9.99 6.30 17.39
C GLY A 114 10.15 5.30 18.55
N GLN A 115 9.13 4.50 18.85
CA GLN A 115 9.18 3.43 19.86
C GLN A 115 10.26 2.38 19.54
N HIS A 116 10.52 2.15 18.26
CA HIS A 116 11.58 1.26 17.78
C HIS A 116 12.93 1.96 17.56
N GLY A 117 13.06 3.23 17.97
CA GLY A 117 14.34 3.94 18.01
C GLY A 117 14.68 4.72 16.74
N ALA A 118 13.74 4.97 15.84
CA ALA A 118 13.97 5.88 14.71
C ALA A 118 14.08 7.33 15.18
N ASP A 119 15.09 8.07 14.64
CA ASP A 119 15.27 9.51 14.84
C ASP A 119 14.53 10.26 13.72
N ILE A 120 13.34 10.80 14.00
CA ILE A 120 12.51 11.50 13.03
C ILE A 120 12.76 13.01 13.14
N ARG A 121 13.36 13.59 12.10
CA ARG A 121 13.74 15.00 12.03
C ARG A 121 12.82 15.77 11.11
N TRP A 122 11.79 16.38 11.69
CA TRP A 122 10.92 17.31 11.01
C TRP A 122 11.65 18.64 10.76
N GLY A 123 11.29 19.35 9.67
CA GLY A 123 11.95 20.58 9.25
C GLY A 123 13.34 20.35 8.63
N HIS A 124 13.72 19.09 8.38
CA HIS A 124 15.02 18.73 7.81
C HIS A 124 14.82 18.02 6.46
N GLY A 125 15.35 18.57 5.40
CA GLY A 125 15.19 18.05 4.04
C GLY A 125 16.49 17.58 3.42
N LEU A 126 16.42 16.53 2.62
CA LEU A 126 17.50 16.11 1.73
C LEU A 126 17.78 17.20 0.69
N THR A 127 19.00 17.75 0.66
CA THR A 127 19.44 18.73 -0.33
C THR A 127 20.42 18.16 -1.35
N GLY A 128 21.11 17.07 -1.02
CA GLY A 128 22.06 16.41 -1.89
C GLY A 128 22.63 15.14 -1.27
N PHE A 129 23.32 14.34 -2.06
CA PHE A 129 24.10 13.22 -1.56
C PHE A 129 25.21 12.83 -2.54
N ASP A 130 26.22 12.14 -2.02
CA ASP A 130 27.25 11.44 -2.78
C ASP A 130 27.36 10.01 -2.22
N GLN A 131 27.67 9.02 -3.08
CA GLN A 131 27.84 7.63 -2.64
C GLN A 131 29.16 7.05 -3.13
N ASP A 132 29.70 6.13 -2.34
CA ASP A 132 30.89 5.33 -2.65
C ASP A 132 30.63 3.85 -2.28
N ASP A 133 31.65 3.00 -2.34
CA ASP A 133 31.53 1.58 -2.03
C ASP A 133 31.15 1.28 -0.58
N ASP A 134 31.41 2.20 0.36
CA ASP A 134 31.20 2.01 1.79
C ASP A 134 29.89 2.64 2.29
N GLY A 135 29.34 3.64 1.59
CA GLY A 135 28.13 4.33 2.08
C GLY A 135 27.66 5.51 1.23
N VAL A 136 26.79 6.30 1.84
CA VAL A 136 26.22 7.52 1.27
C VAL A 136 26.46 8.68 2.22
N THR A 137 27.02 9.77 1.73
CA THR A 137 27.09 11.05 2.46
C THR A 137 25.89 11.89 2.06
N VAL A 138 24.96 12.11 2.99
CA VAL A 138 23.69 12.81 2.78
C VAL A 138 23.81 14.24 3.28
N ARG A 139 23.56 15.23 2.43
CA ARG A 139 23.45 16.65 2.78
C ARG A 139 22.03 16.97 3.19
N VAL A 140 21.87 17.59 4.34
CA VAL A 140 20.59 17.89 4.98
C VAL A 140 20.51 19.39 5.24
N GLY A 141 19.49 20.03 4.69
CA GLY A 141 19.11 21.39 5.04
C GLY A 141 18.13 21.40 6.20
N GLY A 142 18.36 22.23 7.20
CA GLY A 142 17.51 22.31 8.38
C GLY A 142 17.45 23.71 8.99
N PRO A 143 16.58 23.94 10.00
CA PRO A 143 16.38 25.25 10.62
C PRO A 143 17.65 25.78 11.32
N ASP A 144 18.51 24.89 11.80
CA ASP A 144 19.76 25.23 12.48
C ASP A 144 20.97 25.29 11.52
N GLY A 145 20.71 25.23 10.21
CA GLY A 145 21.72 25.21 9.16
C GLY A 145 21.90 23.83 8.51
N ASP A 146 22.79 23.80 7.52
CA ASP A 146 23.09 22.59 6.77
C ASP A 146 24.04 21.68 7.54
N CYS A 147 23.82 20.35 7.43
CA CYS A 147 24.70 19.34 8.00
C CYS A 147 24.87 18.15 7.05
N GLU A 148 25.82 17.28 7.36
CA GLU A 148 26.05 16.03 6.65
C GLU A 148 25.88 14.83 7.57
N LEU A 149 25.26 13.78 7.03
CA LEU A 149 25.12 12.48 7.66
C LEU A 149 25.79 11.41 6.80
N ARG A 150 26.62 10.58 7.41
CA ARG A 150 27.17 9.39 6.74
C ARG A 150 26.30 8.18 7.05
N ALA A 151 25.81 7.48 6.02
CA ALA A 151 24.95 6.30 6.15
C ALA A 151 25.44 5.15 5.27
N LYS A 152 25.07 3.91 5.62
CA LYS A 152 25.31 2.75 4.74
C LYS A 152 24.35 2.74 3.53
N TYR A 153 23.10 3.18 3.75
CA TYR A 153 22.08 3.27 2.70
C TYR A 153 21.24 4.55 2.84
N LEU A 154 20.76 5.05 1.68
CA LEU A 154 19.76 6.11 1.58
C LEU A 154 18.46 5.52 0.99
N VAL A 155 17.35 5.68 1.70
CA VAL A 155 16.02 5.30 1.21
C VAL A 155 15.25 6.55 0.80
N GLY A 156 14.90 6.67 -0.47
CA GLY A 156 14.04 7.74 -1.00
C GLY A 156 12.56 7.38 -0.90
N ALA A 157 11.87 7.95 0.09
CA ALA A 157 10.43 7.85 0.31
C ALA A 157 9.73 9.21 0.18
N ASP A 158 10.32 10.13 -0.59
CA ASP A 158 10.03 11.55 -0.72
C ASP A 158 8.99 11.89 -1.81
N GLY A 159 8.18 10.90 -2.19
CA GLY A 159 6.99 11.07 -2.99
C GLY A 159 7.23 11.22 -4.50
N GLY A 160 6.17 11.47 -5.27
CA GLY A 160 6.19 11.45 -6.73
C GLY A 160 7.14 12.47 -7.38
N THR A 161 7.43 13.57 -6.69
CA THR A 161 8.39 14.60 -7.12
C THR A 161 9.81 14.34 -6.62
N SER A 162 10.08 13.19 -6.06
CA SER A 162 11.29 12.74 -5.36
C SER A 162 12.57 13.48 -5.75
N THR A 163 13.18 14.13 -4.78
CA THR A 163 14.52 14.74 -4.87
C THR A 163 15.58 13.65 -4.91
N THR A 164 15.42 12.61 -4.09
CA THR A 164 16.32 11.44 -4.07
C THR A 164 16.46 10.81 -5.44
N ARG A 165 15.34 10.52 -6.12
CA ARG A 165 15.34 9.94 -7.47
C ARG A 165 16.06 10.84 -8.48
N LYS A 166 15.77 12.15 -8.46
CA LYS A 166 16.37 13.12 -9.39
C LYS A 166 17.88 13.25 -9.18
N LEU A 167 18.31 13.35 -7.94
CA LEU A 167 19.73 13.44 -7.58
C LEU A 167 20.49 12.15 -7.93
N ALA A 168 19.83 10.98 -7.80
CA ALA A 168 20.39 9.70 -8.25
C ALA A 168 20.48 9.57 -9.78
N GLY A 169 19.90 10.48 -10.55
CA GLY A 169 19.83 10.36 -12.01
C GLY A 169 18.95 9.20 -12.50
N ILE A 170 18.03 8.70 -11.66
CA ILE A 170 17.12 7.63 -12.02
C ILE A 170 15.97 8.19 -12.84
N GLU A 171 15.84 7.71 -14.06
CA GLU A 171 14.77 8.13 -14.98
C GLU A 171 13.39 7.71 -14.48
N PHE A 172 12.36 8.50 -14.85
CA PHE A 172 10.97 8.26 -14.47
C PHE A 172 10.06 8.18 -15.70
N PRO A 173 10.24 7.20 -16.58
CA PRO A 173 9.45 7.07 -17.79
C PRO A 173 7.98 6.82 -17.49
N GLY A 174 7.13 7.22 -18.42
CA GLY A 174 5.68 7.05 -18.34
C GLY A 174 4.92 8.13 -19.08
N MET A 175 3.68 8.33 -18.68
CA MET A 175 2.78 9.29 -19.34
C MET A 175 2.07 10.19 -18.33
N THR A 176 1.64 11.35 -18.82
CA THR A 176 0.74 12.27 -18.11
C THR A 176 -0.50 12.49 -18.96
N SER A 177 -1.68 12.21 -18.41
CA SER A 177 -2.95 12.58 -19.03
C SER A 177 -3.25 14.05 -18.71
N HIS A 178 -2.87 14.95 -19.60
CA HIS A 178 -3.05 16.40 -19.43
C HIS A 178 -4.51 16.85 -19.58
N ASP A 179 -5.37 16.00 -20.09
CA ASP A 179 -6.80 16.20 -20.32
C ASP A 179 -7.66 15.78 -19.12
N ALA A 180 -7.06 15.67 -17.95
CA ALA A 180 -7.73 15.34 -16.71
C ALA A 180 -7.51 16.45 -15.67
N VAL A 181 -8.59 16.93 -15.08
CA VAL A 181 -8.56 17.85 -13.94
C VAL A 181 -9.43 17.27 -12.83
N ALA A 182 -8.85 17.08 -11.66
CA ALA A 182 -9.57 16.66 -10.47
C ALA A 182 -9.83 17.86 -9.55
N ARG A 183 -11.07 18.02 -9.10
CA ARG A 183 -11.47 18.99 -8.08
C ARG A 183 -12.14 18.27 -6.92
N MET A 184 -11.74 18.63 -5.72
CA MET A 184 -12.21 17.98 -4.51
C MET A 184 -12.59 19.03 -3.47
N GLY A 185 -13.71 18.82 -2.81
CA GLY A 185 -14.12 19.58 -1.64
C GLY A 185 -14.47 18.64 -0.51
N PHE A 186 -13.98 18.95 0.69
CA PHE A 186 -14.23 18.16 1.88
C PHE A 186 -15.05 18.98 2.90
N ASP A 187 -15.89 18.28 3.66
CA ASP A 187 -16.90 18.87 4.56
C ASP A 187 -17.85 19.83 3.82
N ILE A 188 -18.20 19.42 2.59
CA ILE A 188 -19.11 20.11 1.70
C ILE A 188 -20.24 19.17 1.34
N LEU A 189 -21.45 19.68 1.37
CA LEU A 189 -22.68 18.92 1.15
C LEU A 189 -23.55 19.61 0.09
N PRO A 190 -24.28 18.83 -0.72
CA PRO A 190 -25.43 19.31 -1.45
C PRO A 190 -26.58 19.66 -0.47
N PRO A 191 -27.71 20.22 -0.96
CA PRO A 191 -28.87 20.51 -0.13
C PRO A 191 -29.34 19.30 0.67
N ALA A 192 -29.66 19.48 1.96
CA ALA A 192 -30.00 18.36 2.85
C ALA A 192 -31.30 17.65 2.41
N GLU A 193 -32.21 18.40 1.80
CA GLU A 193 -33.46 17.89 1.24
C GLU A 193 -33.26 16.93 0.06
N TRP A 194 -32.06 16.89 -0.54
CA TRP A 194 -31.71 15.96 -1.60
C TRP A 194 -31.08 14.67 -1.07
N ILE A 195 -30.71 14.65 0.21
CA ILE A 195 -30.05 13.50 0.84
C ILE A 195 -31.09 12.63 1.53
N ASP A 196 -31.26 11.41 1.05
CA ASP A 196 -32.08 10.40 1.71
C ASP A 196 -31.49 10.06 3.09
N PRO A 197 -32.21 10.34 4.19
CA PRO A 197 -31.67 10.19 5.55
C PRO A 197 -31.44 8.74 5.97
N VAL A 198 -32.02 7.76 5.26
CA VAL A 198 -31.89 6.33 5.58
C VAL A 198 -30.73 5.71 4.82
N SER A 199 -30.68 5.95 3.51
CA SER A 199 -29.66 5.33 2.65
C SER A 199 -28.43 6.21 2.43
N GLY A 200 -28.54 7.53 2.68
CA GLY A 200 -27.50 8.50 2.31
C GLY A 200 -27.40 8.74 0.79
N ALA A 201 -28.34 8.22 0.00
CA ALA A 201 -28.40 8.46 -1.44
C ALA A 201 -28.77 9.92 -1.72
N LEU A 202 -28.30 10.46 -2.83
CA LEU A 202 -28.54 11.83 -3.24
C LEU A 202 -29.53 11.84 -4.42
N ASP A 203 -30.70 12.45 -4.23
CA ASP A 203 -31.71 12.63 -5.27
C ASP A 203 -31.53 14.00 -5.93
N VAL A 204 -30.82 14.04 -7.07
CA VAL A 204 -30.49 15.27 -7.80
C VAL A 204 -31.58 15.61 -8.81
N PRO A 205 -32.27 16.76 -8.68
CA PRO A 205 -33.29 17.17 -9.64
C PRO A 205 -32.71 17.28 -11.07
N GLY A 206 -33.38 16.61 -12.02
CA GLY A 206 -32.97 16.59 -13.43
C GLY A 206 -31.83 15.61 -13.78
N PHE A 207 -31.22 14.96 -12.78
CA PHE A 207 -30.21 13.92 -12.99
C PHE A 207 -30.68 12.53 -12.51
N GLY A 208 -31.31 12.46 -11.33
CA GLY A 208 -31.80 11.23 -10.74
C GLY A 208 -31.10 10.87 -9.44
N ARG A 209 -31.28 9.60 -8.99
CA ARG A 209 -30.78 9.09 -7.72
C ARG A 209 -29.34 8.59 -7.83
N ILE A 210 -28.49 9.10 -6.97
CA ILE A 210 -27.06 8.75 -6.86
C ILE A 210 -26.90 7.94 -5.57
N PRO A 211 -26.45 6.67 -5.63
CA PRO A 211 -26.16 5.87 -4.45
C PRO A 211 -25.06 6.52 -3.57
N PRO A 212 -25.10 6.37 -2.24
CA PRO A 212 -24.02 6.83 -1.39
C PRO A 212 -22.77 6.00 -1.65
N LEU A 213 -21.61 6.64 -1.52
CA LEU A 213 -20.30 6.01 -1.66
C LEU A 213 -20.07 5.34 -3.02
N GLY A 214 -19.38 6.04 -3.88
CA GLY A 214 -18.93 5.51 -5.14
C GLY A 214 -18.67 6.59 -6.16
N PHE A 215 -17.88 6.24 -7.17
CA PHE A 215 -17.69 7.08 -8.34
C PHE A 215 -18.78 6.79 -9.37
N HIS A 216 -19.37 7.84 -9.91
CA HIS A 216 -20.40 7.77 -10.94
C HIS A 216 -19.86 8.38 -12.22
N ARG A 217 -19.92 7.62 -13.31
CA ARG A 217 -19.60 8.16 -14.64
C ARG A 217 -20.78 8.95 -15.19
N ALA A 218 -20.51 10.13 -15.67
CA ALA A 218 -21.42 10.97 -16.43
C ALA A 218 -20.84 11.27 -17.83
N GLU A 219 -21.54 12.04 -18.66
CA GLU A 219 -21.14 12.28 -20.06
C GLU A 219 -19.76 12.92 -20.24
N ARG A 220 -19.30 13.72 -19.28
CA ARG A 220 -18.07 14.52 -19.38
C ARG A 220 -17.02 14.18 -18.32
N GLY A 221 -17.26 13.17 -17.51
CA GLY A 221 -16.31 12.82 -16.47
C GLY A 221 -16.88 11.87 -15.43
N VAL A 222 -16.29 11.92 -14.25
CA VAL A 222 -16.65 11.10 -13.10
C VAL A 222 -16.82 11.98 -11.87
N PHE A 223 -17.79 11.69 -11.07
CA PHE A 223 -17.97 12.37 -9.79
C PHE A 223 -18.30 11.39 -8.67
N ALA A 224 -18.04 11.84 -7.44
CA ALA A 224 -18.48 11.17 -6.22
C ALA A 224 -19.03 12.24 -5.28
N CYS A 225 -20.14 11.95 -4.61
CA CYS A 225 -20.75 12.83 -3.62
C CYS A 225 -21.25 11.97 -2.47
N GLY A 226 -20.83 12.26 -1.25
CA GLY A 226 -21.24 11.52 -0.07
C GLY A 226 -20.19 11.47 1.03
N ALA A 227 -20.40 10.62 2.03
CA ALA A 227 -19.46 10.44 3.13
C ALA A 227 -18.21 9.68 2.66
N LEU A 228 -17.04 10.27 2.90
CA LEU A 228 -15.74 9.61 2.72
C LEU A 228 -15.11 9.42 4.10
N GLY A 229 -15.29 8.24 4.69
CA GLY A 229 -15.00 8.01 6.10
C GLY A 229 -15.90 8.87 7.00
N ARG A 230 -15.31 9.73 7.82
CA ARG A 230 -16.05 10.61 8.75
C ARG A 230 -16.34 12.00 8.18
N ARG A 231 -15.92 12.29 6.96
CA ARG A 231 -16.10 13.60 6.30
C ARG A 231 -17.03 13.47 5.10
N ALA A 232 -17.81 14.50 4.83
CA ALA A 232 -18.49 14.64 3.56
C ALA A 232 -17.49 15.07 2.48
N ALA A 233 -17.63 14.55 1.27
CA ALA A 233 -16.76 14.90 0.16
C ALA A 233 -17.53 15.01 -1.15
N VAL A 234 -17.14 15.99 -1.96
CA VAL A 234 -17.52 16.10 -3.38
C VAL A 234 -16.24 16.03 -4.19
N ILE A 235 -16.16 15.07 -5.07
CA ILE A 235 -14.99 14.83 -5.93
C ILE A 235 -15.46 14.81 -7.38
N VAL A 236 -14.79 15.58 -8.24
CA VAL A 236 -15.11 15.67 -9.67
C VAL A 236 -13.83 15.48 -10.48
N PHE A 237 -13.87 14.57 -11.43
CA PHE A 237 -12.85 14.41 -12.46
C PHE A 237 -13.43 14.80 -13.81
N GLU A 238 -12.96 15.90 -14.37
CA GLU A 238 -13.21 16.26 -15.76
C GLU A 238 -12.17 15.53 -16.62
N LEU A 239 -12.64 14.77 -17.62
CA LEU A 239 -11.81 13.85 -18.41
C LEU A 239 -11.94 14.12 -19.92
N ASP A 240 -12.24 15.34 -20.30
CA ASP A 240 -12.42 15.75 -21.70
C ASP A 240 -11.42 16.82 -22.15
N LYS A 241 -11.43 17.11 -23.46
CA LYS A 241 -10.52 18.11 -24.03
C LYS A 241 -10.81 19.53 -23.54
N THR A 242 -11.99 19.82 -23.03
CA THR A 242 -12.36 21.14 -22.49
C THR A 242 -11.70 21.41 -21.14
N ALA A 243 -11.23 20.37 -20.44
CA ALA A 243 -10.36 20.53 -19.28
C ALA A 243 -9.03 21.26 -19.65
N ARG A 244 -8.67 21.32 -20.95
CA ARG A 244 -7.50 22.04 -21.46
C ARG A 244 -7.72 23.54 -21.73
N GLU A 245 -8.96 24.03 -21.72
CA GLU A 245 -9.27 25.44 -22.07
C GLU A 245 -8.75 26.42 -21.03
N HIS A 246 -8.34 25.92 -19.86
CA HIS A 246 -7.55 26.67 -18.90
C HIS A 246 -6.10 26.15 -18.94
N PRO A 247 -5.18 26.87 -19.62
CA PRO A 247 -3.78 26.47 -19.59
C PRO A 247 -3.34 26.38 -18.13
N VAL A 248 -2.79 25.22 -17.76
CA VAL A 248 -2.18 25.03 -16.45
C VAL A 248 -1.03 26.01 -16.36
N ASP A 249 -1.22 27.08 -15.63
CA ASP A 249 -0.13 27.96 -15.27
C ASP A 249 0.78 27.18 -14.32
N ARG A 250 1.92 26.76 -14.83
CA ARG A 250 2.95 26.05 -14.05
C ARG A 250 3.76 26.98 -13.17
N SER A 251 3.48 28.28 -13.18
CA SER A 251 4.18 29.29 -12.37
C SER A 251 3.87 29.19 -10.88
N GLY A 252 2.85 28.44 -10.48
CA GLY A 252 2.40 28.37 -9.08
C GLY A 252 1.49 29.53 -8.66
N ASP A 253 1.17 30.45 -9.57
CA ASP A 253 0.37 31.65 -9.32
C ASP A 253 -1.15 31.42 -9.50
N GLU A 254 -1.59 30.19 -9.65
CA GLU A 254 -3.00 29.88 -9.81
C GLU A 254 -3.75 30.22 -8.51
N PRO A 255 -4.85 31.01 -8.59
CA PRO A 255 -5.57 31.40 -7.39
C PRO A 255 -6.13 30.18 -6.64
N PRO A 256 -6.27 30.26 -5.30
CA PRO A 256 -6.90 29.19 -4.53
C PRO A 256 -8.23 28.77 -5.15
N MET A 257 -8.52 27.48 -5.15
CA MET A 257 -9.76 26.93 -5.66
C MET A 257 -10.96 27.48 -4.86
N SER A 258 -12.01 27.90 -5.54
CA SER A 258 -13.24 28.39 -4.91
C SER A 258 -14.35 27.33 -4.94
N LEU A 259 -15.35 27.49 -4.05
CA LEU A 259 -16.53 26.63 -4.04
C LEU A 259 -17.30 26.74 -5.36
N HIS A 260 -17.42 27.94 -5.91
CA HIS A 260 -18.05 28.19 -7.22
C HIS A 260 -17.35 27.43 -8.35
N GLU A 261 -16.01 27.31 -8.30
CA GLU A 261 -15.27 26.51 -9.28
C GLU A 261 -15.63 25.02 -9.18
N LEU A 262 -15.79 24.48 -7.95
CA LEU A 262 -16.22 23.10 -7.74
C LEU A 262 -17.64 22.86 -8.26
N GLU A 263 -18.57 23.78 -7.97
CA GLU A 263 -19.97 23.74 -8.48
C GLU A 263 -20.01 23.81 -10.00
N ALA A 264 -19.25 24.71 -10.61
CA ALA A 264 -19.16 24.84 -12.06
C ALA A 264 -18.59 23.56 -12.71
N SER A 265 -17.59 22.94 -12.08
CA SER A 265 -17.02 21.66 -12.52
C SER A 265 -18.05 20.53 -12.41
N LEU A 266 -18.74 20.45 -11.27
CA LEU A 266 -19.79 19.45 -11.04
C LEU A 266 -20.94 19.61 -12.05
N LYS A 267 -21.38 20.84 -12.32
CA LYS A 267 -22.39 21.14 -13.34
C LYS A 267 -21.95 20.68 -14.73
N ARG A 268 -20.68 20.91 -15.12
CA ARG A 268 -20.16 20.45 -16.41
C ARG A 268 -20.18 18.93 -16.54
N VAL A 269 -19.90 18.20 -15.46
CA VAL A 269 -19.85 16.74 -15.47
C VAL A 269 -21.24 16.15 -15.37
N VAL A 270 -22.10 16.63 -14.45
CA VAL A 270 -23.43 16.08 -14.17
C VAL A 270 -24.49 16.59 -15.16
N GLY A 271 -24.30 17.78 -15.72
CA GLY A 271 -25.23 18.42 -16.66
C GLY A 271 -26.30 19.28 -16.01
N VAL A 272 -26.43 19.24 -14.67
CA VAL A 272 -27.39 20.04 -13.89
C VAL A 272 -26.68 20.79 -12.77
N GLU A 273 -27.31 21.85 -12.26
CA GLU A 273 -26.75 22.59 -11.11
C GLU A 273 -26.91 21.77 -9.83
N VAL A 274 -25.82 21.64 -9.10
CA VAL A 274 -25.78 21.04 -7.76
C VAL A 274 -25.16 22.06 -6.82
N PRO A 275 -25.97 22.86 -6.12
CA PRO A 275 -25.46 23.84 -5.17
C PRO A 275 -24.77 23.12 -4.01
N LEU A 276 -23.65 23.67 -3.57
CA LEU A 276 -22.83 23.11 -2.52
C LEU A 276 -22.72 24.10 -1.34
N ARG A 277 -22.64 23.58 -0.13
CA ARG A 277 -22.45 24.39 1.07
C ARG A 277 -21.51 23.68 2.05
N PRO A 278 -20.77 24.43 2.87
CA PRO A 278 -20.03 23.87 3.99
C PRO A 278 -20.95 23.08 4.93
N ALA A 279 -20.47 21.95 5.44
CA ALA A 279 -21.18 21.16 6.44
C ALA A 279 -21.38 21.94 7.76
N SER A 280 -20.48 22.89 8.05
CA SER A 280 -20.59 23.85 9.13
C SER A 280 -20.10 25.22 8.66
N PRO A 281 -20.80 26.32 9.01
CA PRO A 281 -20.41 27.68 8.61
C PRO A 281 -19.04 28.12 9.14
N ASP A 282 -18.61 27.58 10.27
CA ASP A 282 -17.35 27.96 10.95
C ASP A 282 -16.15 27.15 10.52
N MET A 283 -16.33 26.12 9.66
CA MET A 283 -15.23 25.30 9.17
C MET A 283 -14.56 25.92 7.93
N PRO A 284 -13.22 25.99 7.90
CA PRO A 284 -12.51 26.42 6.72
C PRO A 284 -12.76 25.43 5.58
N LEU A 285 -12.95 25.95 4.37
CA LEU A 285 -13.12 25.13 3.17
C LEU A 285 -11.81 24.40 2.83
N ASP A 286 -11.85 23.07 2.74
CA ASP A 286 -10.75 22.24 2.24
C ASP A 286 -11.03 21.90 0.76
N LEU A 287 -10.58 22.79 -0.13
CA LEU A 287 -10.77 22.71 -1.57
C LEU A 287 -9.45 22.43 -2.24
N ARG A 288 -9.42 21.50 -3.20
CA ARG A 288 -8.20 21.07 -3.89
C ARG A 288 -8.45 20.89 -5.37
N ARG A 289 -7.47 21.34 -6.16
CA ARG A 289 -7.41 21.18 -7.62
C ARG A 289 -6.12 20.44 -7.98
N PHE A 290 -6.23 19.46 -8.87
CA PHE A 290 -5.10 18.71 -9.40
C PHE A 290 -5.20 18.67 -10.93
N HIS A 291 -4.10 19.02 -11.58
CA HIS A 291 -3.98 19.00 -13.02
C HIS A 291 -3.17 17.80 -13.50
N GLY A 292 -3.74 17.06 -14.43
CA GLY A 292 -3.13 15.91 -15.04
C GLY A 292 -3.12 14.67 -14.12
N ILE A 293 -3.01 13.53 -14.75
CA ILE A 293 -2.88 12.24 -14.08
C ILE A 293 -1.60 11.57 -14.55
N ASN A 294 -0.67 11.35 -13.64
CA ASN A 294 0.60 10.69 -13.91
C ASN A 294 0.47 9.16 -13.80
N SER A 295 1.15 8.47 -14.72
CA SER A 295 1.39 7.03 -14.65
C SER A 295 2.83 6.78 -15.07
N ARG A 296 3.72 6.66 -14.09
CA ARG A 296 5.18 6.58 -14.28
C ARG A 296 5.78 5.55 -13.35
N ILE A 297 6.87 4.92 -13.77
CA ILE A 297 7.65 3.99 -12.97
C ILE A 297 9.13 4.30 -13.14
N ALA A 298 9.90 4.29 -12.07
CA ALA A 298 11.33 4.51 -12.10
C ALA A 298 12.03 3.43 -12.94
N SER A 299 13.03 3.81 -13.72
CA SER A 299 13.78 2.88 -14.56
C SER A 299 14.47 1.78 -13.75
N ARG A 300 14.77 2.07 -12.48
CA ARG A 300 15.25 1.13 -11.46
C ARG A 300 14.83 1.60 -10.07
N TYR A 301 14.70 0.67 -9.12
CA TYR A 301 14.35 0.96 -7.74
C TYR A 301 15.60 1.11 -6.85
N GLN A 302 16.72 0.56 -7.31
CA GLN A 302 17.99 0.65 -6.61
C GLN A 302 19.11 1.12 -7.55
N LEU A 303 19.97 2.03 -7.06
CA LEU A 303 21.22 2.42 -7.70
C LEU A 303 22.32 2.52 -6.65
N GLY A 304 23.20 1.53 -6.62
CA GLY A 304 24.21 1.41 -5.57
C GLY A 304 23.54 1.28 -4.19
N ARG A 305 23.78 2.28 -3.33
CA ARG A 305 23.27 2.33 -1.95
C ARG A 305 22.00 3.20 -1.78
N VAL A 306 21.44 3.67 -2.90
CA VAL A 306 20.21 4.47 -2.92
C VAL A 306 19.05 3.60 -3.39
N ILE A 307 17.96 3.54 -2.59
CA ILE A 307 16.79 2.70 -2.85
C ILE A 307 15.53 3.56 -2.80
N LEU A 308 14.62 3.41 -3.76
CA LEU A 308 13.35 4.14 -3.86
C LEU A 308 12.17 3.31 -3.35
N VAL A 309 11.22 3.96 -2.67
CA VAL A 309 10.02 3.32 -2.10
C VAL A 309 8.77 4.14 -2.39
N GLY A 310 7.68 3.47 -2.73
CA GLY A 310 6.37 4.08 -2.94
C GLY A 310 6.37 5.07 -4.10
N ASP A 311 5.75 6.24 -3.93
CA ASP A 311 5.59 7.24 -4.99
C ASP A 311 6.92 7.77 -5.54
N ALA A 312 8.04 7.62 -4.81
CA ALA A 312 9.37 7.93 -5.34
C ALA A 312 9.78 6.97 -6.46
N ALA A 313 9.32 5.71 -6.41
CA ALA A 313 9.56 4.68 -7.41
C ALA A 313 8.44 4.57 -8.47
N HIS A 314 7.20 4.87 -8.13
CA HIS A 314 6.05 4.74 -9.04
C HIS A 314 4.89 5.67 -8.67
N VAL A 315 4.28 6.24 -9.67
CA VAL A 315 3.04 7.02 -9.55
C VAL A 315 2.02 6.52 -10.57
N HIS A 316 0.76 6.63 -10.24
CA HIS A 316 -0.34 6.15 -11.08
C HIS A 316 -1.60 6.96 -10.85
N SER A 317 -2.64 6.72 -11.67
CA SER A 317 -3.96 7.31 -11.49
C SER A 317 -4.50 7.05 -10.08
N PRO A 318 -5.12 8.03 -9.43
CA PRO A 318 -5.75 7.85 -8.12
C PRO A 318 -7.00 6.96 -8.16
N MET A 319 -7.46 6.56 -9.35
CA MET A 319 -8.63 5.70 -9.52
C MET A 319 -8.44 4.34 -8.83
N GLY A 320 -9.34 4.03 -7.91
CA GLY A 320 -9.27 2.83 -7.07
C GLY A 320 -8.39 2.95 -5.82
N GLY A 321 -7.68 4.07 -5.62
CA GLY A 321 -6.87 4.35 -4.42
C GLY A 321 -5.68 3.42 -4.16
N PRO A 322 -4.96 2.88 -5.17
CA PRO A 322 -3.97 1.83 -4.93
C PRO A 322 -2.63 2.32 -4.38
N GLY A 323 -2.29 3.64 -4.49
CA GLY A 323 -0.93 4.16 -4.24
C GLY A 323 -0.38 3.90 -2.85
N LEU A 324 -1.14 4.29 -1.84
CA LEU A 324 -0.75 4.07 -0.46
C LEU A 324 -0.58 2.57 -0.15
N ASN A 325 -1.49 1.74 -0.65
CA ASN A 325 -1.45 0.29 -0.45
C ASN A 325 -0.23 -0.37 -1.09
N LEU A 326 0.12 0.05 -2.31
CA LEU A 326 1.32 -0.42 -3.01
C LEU A 326 2.60 -0.02 -2.28
N GLY A 327 2.68 1.25 -1.83
CA GLY A 327 3.85 1.76 -1.11
C GLY A 327 4.06 1.13 0.26
N LEU A 328 3.00 0.81 1.00
CA LEU A 328 3.11 0.06 2.26
C LEU A 328 3.66 -1.36 2.02
N GLN A 329 3.25 -2.03 0.93
CA GLN A 329 3.80 -3.31 0.55
C GLN A 329 5.29 -3.21 0.18
N ASP A 330 5.70 -2.16 -0.53
CA ASP A 330 7.11 -1.90 -0.82
C ASP A 330 7.91 -1.73 0.47
N ALA A 331 7.37 -0.95 1.40
CA ALA A 331 8.04 -0.62 2.66
C ALA A 331 8.32 -1.87 3.51
N VAL A 332 7.34 -2.77 3.66
CA VAL A 332 7.56 -4.01 4.43
C VAL A 332 8.48 -4.97 3.68
N ASN A 333 8.38 -5.06 2.35
CA ASN A 333 9.26 -5.92 1.55
C ASN A 333 10.73 -5.47 1.64
N LEU A 334 11.00 -4.17 1.54
CA LEU A 334 12.34 -3.61 1.67
C LEU A 334 12.85 -3.70 3.11
N GLY A 335 12.01 -3.32 4.08
CA GLY A 335 12.45 -3.11 5.45
C GLY A 335 13.11 -4.33 6.09
N TRP A 336 12.49 -5.50 5.97
CA TRP A 336 13.09 -6.73 6.52
C TRP A 336 14.34 -7.17 5.77
N LYS A 337 14.39 -7.01 4.43
CA LYS A 337 15.55 -7.37 3.61
C LYS A 337 16.75 -6.48 3.94
N LEU A 338 16.53 -5.17 4.00
CA LEU A 338 17.55 -4.20 4.35
C LEU A 338 18.05 -4.41 5.79
N GLY A 339 17.13 -4.69 6.73
CA GLY A 339 17.48 -5.03 8.10
C GLY A 339 18.34 -6.30 8.21
N ALA A 340 18.01 -7.34 7.44
CA ALA A 340 18.78 -8.58 7.40
C ALA A 340 20.20 -8.36 6.83
N VAL A 341 20.34 -7.56 5.78
CA VAL A 341 21.65 -7.18 5.17
C VAL A 341 22.47 -6.36 6.15
N LEU A 342 21.89 -5.36 6.79
CA LEU A 342 22.59 -4.49 7.74
C LEU A 342 23.09 -5.23 8.97
N ASN A 343 22.35 -6.25 9.41
CA ASN A 343 22.76 -7.14 10.51
C ASN A 343 23.79 -8.21 10.08
N GLY A 344 24.23 -8.20 8.80
CA GLY A 344 25.20 -9.17 8.29
C GLY A 344 24.68 -10.61 8.23
N LYS A 345 23.35 -10.81 8.31
CA LYS A 345 22.74 -12.16 8.24
C LYS A 345 22.75 -12.73 6.84
N VAL A 346 22.58 -11.89 5.83
CA VAL A 346 22.49 -12.27 4.42
C VAL A 346 23.35 -11.37 3.54
N ASP A 347 23.68 -11.87 2.36
CA ASP A 347 24.42 -11.14 1.34
C ASP A 347 23.60 -9.93 0.83
N PRO A 348 24.23 -8.76 0.58
CA PRO A 348 23.59 -7.59 -0.02
C PRO A 348 22.84 -7.86 -1.34
N ALA A 349 23.19 -8.91 -2.08
CA ALA A 349 22.47 -9.35 -3.27
C ALA A 349 20.98 -9.65 -3.02
N LEU A 350 20.58 -9.92 -1.76
CA LEU A 350 19.17 -10.05 -1.38
C LEU A 350 18.35 -8.81 -1.77
N LEU A 351 18.94 -7.61 -1.71
CA LEU A 351 18.24 -6.37 -2.04
C LEU A 351 17.79 -6.29 -3.50
N ALA A 352 18.46 -7.01 -4.42
CA ALA A 352 18.02 -7.08 -5.82
C ALA A 352 16.62 -7.74 -5.95
N THR A 353 16.24 -8.59 -5.00
CA THR A 353 14.91 -9.20 -4.96
C THR A 353 13.81 -8.19 -4.64
N TYR A 354 14.12 -7.04 -4.04
CA TYR A 354 13.16 -5.98 -3.80
C TYR A 354 12.57 -5.47 -5.12
N GLU A 355 13.41 -5.03 -6.05
CA GLU A 355 12.95 -4.57 -7.36
C GLU A 355 12.29 -5.72 -8.15
N ALA A 356 12.88 -6.91 -8.15
CA ALA A 356 12.36 -8.07 -8.88
C ALA A 356 10.94 -8.48 -8.42
N GLU A 357 10.61 -8.30 -7.14
CA GLU A 357 9.29 -8.63 -6.58
C GLU A 357 8.31 -7.45 -6.68
N ARG A 358 8.77 -6.21 -6.45
CA ARG A 358 7.87 -5.06 -6.30
C ARG A 358 7.58 -4.33 -7.61
N ARG A 359 8.53 -4.33 -8.55
CA ARG A 359 8.32 -3.70 -9.86
C ARG A 359 7.17 -4.34 -10.65
N PRO A 360 7.05 -5.68 -10.79
CA PRO A 360 5.91 -6.30 -11.47
C PRO A 360 4.57 -5.96 -10.79
N ALA A 361 4.52 -5.86 -9.46
CA ALA A 361 3.33 -5.45 -8.74
C ALA A 361 2.93 -3.99 -9.08
N ALA A 362 3.92 -3.07 -9.14
CA ALA A 362 3.69 -1.69 -9.53
C ALA A 362 3.23 -1.56 -11.01
N GLU A 363 3.83 -2.31 -11.92
CA GLU A 363 3.43 -2.37 -13.33
C GLU A 363 1.98 -2.84 -13.48
N ARG A 364 1.57 -3.82 -12.67
CA ARG A 364 0.19 -4.31 -12.64
C ARG A 364 -0.77 -3.26 -12.10
N VAL A 365 -0.40 -2.51 -11.06
CA VAL A 365 -1.19 -1.38 -10.54
C VAL A 365 -1.30 -0.27 -11.58
N ILE A 366 -0.22 0.09 -12.26
CA ILE A 366 -0.23 1.08 -13.35
C ILE A 366 -1.16 0.62 -14.47
N MET A 367 -1.08 -0.63 -14.87
CA MET A 367 -1.94 -1.20 -15.91
C MET A 367 -3.42 -1.06 -15.53
N HIS A 368 -3.84 -1.58 -14.37
CA HIS A 368 -5.26 -1.55 -14.02
C HIS A 368 -5.79 -0.16 -13.68
N SER A 369 -4.97 0.73 -13.10
CA SER A 369 -5.39 2.12 -12.84
C SER A 369 -5.59 2.91 -14.13
N ARG A 370 -4.76 2.62 -15.16
CA ARG A 370 -4.95 3.17 -16.52
C ARG A 370 -6.19 2.59 -17.20
N ALA A 371 -6.44 1.27 -17.05
CA ALA A 371 -7.66 0.62 -17.57
C ALA A 371 -8.91 1.22 -16.92
N GLN A 372 -8.91 1.43 -15.60
CA GLN A 372 -10.00 2.10 -14.90
C GLN A 372 -10.21 3.52 -15.42
N LEU A 373 -9.14 4.30 -15.61
CA LEU A 373 -9.23 5.65 -16.15
C LEU A 373 -9.80 5.64 -17.58
N ALA A 374 -9.42 4.69 -18.43
CA ALA A 374 -9.95 4.55 -19.79
C ALA A 374 -11.46 4.23 -19.78
N LEU A 375 -11.89 3.31 -18.91
CA LEU A 375 -13.29 2.90 -18.77
C LEU A 375 -14.22 4.01 -18.23
N VAL A 376 -13.69 5.01 -17.56
CA VAL A 376 -14.51 6.13 -17.05
C VAL A 376 -14.48 7.36 -17.97
N ARG A 377 -13.70 7.36 -19.04
CA ARG A 377 -13.66 8.47 -20.00
C ARG A 377 -15.00 8.66 -20.71
N PRO A 378 -15.30 9.90 -21.14
CA PRO A 378 -16.45 10.18 -22.00
C PRO A 378 -16.25 9.59 -23.40
N GLY A 379 -17.38 9.41 -24.12
CA GLY A 379 -17.41 9.00 -25.53
C GLY A 379 -18.30 7.78 -25.76
N PRO A 380 -18.90 7.67 -26.96
CA PRO A 380 -19.83 6.59 -27.31
C PRO A 380 -19.15 5.21 -27.34
N GLU A 381 -17.88 5.14 -27.79
CA GLU A 381 -17.12 3.88 -27.82
C GLU A 381 -16.86 3.35 -26.40
N VAL A 382 -16.53 4.25 -25.46
CA VAL A 382 -16.35 3.89 -24.06
C VAL A 382 -17.69 3.47 -23.44
N THR A 383 -18.79 4.12 -23.83
CA THR A 383 -20.14 3.73 -23.36
C THR A 383 -20.49 2.31 -23.82
N ALA A 384 -20.28 1.97 -25.10
CA ALA A 384 -20.49 0.63 -25.62
C ALA A 384 -19.55 -0.41 -24.93
N LEU A 385 -18.29 -0.05 -24.71
CA LEU A 385 -17.36 -0.92 -23.95
C LEU A 385 -17.83 -1.15 -22.51
N ARG A 386 -18.40 -0.15 -21.86
CA ARG A 386 -18.96 -0.27 -20.51
C ARG A 386 -20.21 -1.13 -20.46
N GLU A 387 -21.08 -1.08 -21.49
CA GLU A 387 -22.23 -1.98 -21.61
C GLU A 387 -21.76 -3.43 -21.62
N LEU A 388 -20.80 -3.76 -22.50
CA LEU A 388 -20.19 -5.09 -22.53
C LEU A 388 -19.53 -5.44 -21.18
N PHE A 389 -18.80 -4.51 -20.58
CA PHE A 389 -18.12 -4.76 -19.29
C PHE A 389 -19.13 -4.98 -18.15
N SER A 390 -20.30 -4.32 -18.19
CA SER A 390 -21.37 -4.54 -17.21
C SER A 390 -21.95 -5.97 -17.25
N GLU A 391 -21.97 -6.59 -18.41
CA GLU A 391 -22.34 -8.01 -18.55
C GLU A 391 -21.25 -8.91 -17.96
N LEU A 392 -19.97 -8.61 -18.25
CA LEU A 392 -18.84 -9.41 -17.77
C LEU A 392 -18.70 -9.42 -16.25
N VAL A 393 -18.98 -8.31 -15.55
CA VAL A 393 -18.88 -8.23 -14.08
C VAL A 393 -20.03 -8.94 -13.35
N THR A 394 -20.92 -9.61 -14.06
CA THR A 394 -21.89 -10.56 -13.47
C THR A 394 -21.32 -11.98 -13.32
N ASP A 395 -20.19 -12.28 -14.00
CA ASP A 395 -19.51 -13.57 -13.91
C ASP A 395 -18.65 -13.64 -12.63
N PRO A 396 -18.83 -14.66 -11.76
CA PRO A 396 -18.07 -14.80 -10.52
C PRO A 396 -16.55 -14.84 -10.73
N GLY A 397 -16.08 -15.47 -11.82
CA GLY A 397 -14.66 -15.57 -12.12
C GLY A 397 -14.05 -14.22 -12.53
N VAL A 398 -14.83 -13.36 -13.21
CA VAL A 398 -14.42 -12.00 -13.54
C VAL A 398 -14.37 -11.15 -12.27
N VAL A 399 -15.40 -11.19 -11.43
CA VAL A 399 -15.45 -10.46 -10.15
C VAL A 399 -14.29 -10.87 -9.26
N HIS A 400 -14.01 -12.17 -9.13
CA HIS A 400 -12.86 -12.67 -8.36
C HIS A 400 -11.54 -12.08 -8.87
N ARG A 401 -11.26 -12.16 -10.17
CA ARG A 401 -10.01 -11.62 -10.75
C ARG A 401 -9.87 -10.12 -10.58
N LEU A 402 -10.94 -9.34 -10.69
CA LEU A 402 -10.92 -7.91 -10.47
C LEU A 402 -10.72 -7.57 -8.98
N THR A 403 -11.31 -8.36 -8.09
CA THR A 403 -11.13 -8.23 -6.64
C THR A 403 -9.67 -8.48 -6.25
N ASP A 404 -9.07 -9.58 -6.72
CA ASP A 404 -7.66 -9.90 -6.49
C ASP A 404 -6.72 -8.81 -7.03
N LEU A 405 -7.07 -8.23 -8.17
CA LEU A 405 -6.30 -7.16 -8.78
C LEU A 405 -6.31 -5.89 -7.93
N VAL A 406 -7.46 -5.51 -7.38
CA VAL A 406 -7.62 -4.29 -6.57
C VAL A 406 -7.10 -4.48 -5.14
N SER A 407 -7.30 -5.67 -4.55
CA SER A 407 -6.83 -5.99 -3.19
C SER A 407 -5.32 -6.22 -3.12
N GLY A 408 -4.67 -6.56 -4.26
CA GLY A 408 -3.27 -6.98 -4.32
C GLY A 408 -3.07 -8.48 -4.01
N GLU A 409 -4.14 -9.24 -3.76
CA GLU A 409 -4.06 -10.67 -3.46
C GLU A 409 -3.54 -11.50 -4.65
N GLY A 410 -3.75 -11.00 -5.86
CA GLY A 410 -3.21 -11.60 -7.08
C GLY A 410 -1.70 -11.47 -7.25
N ASN A 411 -1.00 -10.75 -6.38
CA ASN A 411 0.46 -10.65 -6.43
C ASN A 411 1.09 -11.99 -6.05
N ARG A 412 2.02 -12.43 -6.90
CA ARG A 412 2.82 -13.62 -6.65
C ARG A 412 4.28 -13.30 -6.94
N TYR A 413 5.13 -13.51 -5.94
CA TYR A 413 6.56 -13.42 -6.16
C TYR A 413 7.05 -14.64 -6.90
N ALA A 414 7.86 -14.43 -7.93
CA ALA A 414 8.48 -15.53 -8.66
C ALA A 414 9.27 -16.39 -7.68
N GLY A 415 9.12 -17.68 -7.80
CA GLY A 415 9.49 -18.73 -6.88
C GLY A 415 10.70 -18.48 -5.99
N GLY A 416 10.70 -19.19 -4.88
CA GLY A 416 11.88 -19.23 -4.02
C GLY A 416 13.11 -19.70 -4.81
N PRO A 417 14.26 -19.70 -4.15
CA PRO A 417 15.56 -20.01 -4.73
C PRO A 417 15.74 -21.43 -5.30
N LEU A 418 14.69 -22.22 -5.33
CA LEU A 418 14.75 -23.63 -5.72
C LEU A 418 14.08 -23.86 -7.08
N ASP A 419 14.74 -24.58 -7.97
CA ASP A 419 14.25 -24.97 -9.31
C ASP A 419 13.14 -26.06 -9.28
N ALA A 420 12.69 -26.50 -8.09
CA ALA A 420 11.66 -27.51 -7.92
C ALA A 420 10.24 -26.90 -8.06
N PRO A 421 9.23 -27.67 -8.49
CA PRO A 421 7.85 -27.22 -8.49
C PRO A 421 7.41 -26.91 -7.06
N ALA A 422 7.41 -25.62 -6.73
CA ALA A 422 7.08 -25.12 -5.41
C ALA A 422 5.60 -25.39 -5.09
N HIS A 423 5.30 -25.60 -3.81
CA HIS A 423 3.93 -25.69 -3.31
C HIS A 423 3.10 -24.48 -3.78
N PRO A 424 1.79 -24.63 -4.14
CA PRO A 424 0.96 -23.56 -4.70
C PRO A 424 0.90 -22.28 -3.85
N LEU A 425 1.13 -22.34 -2.55
CA LEU A 425 1.17 -21.20 -1.64
C LEU A 425 2.48 -20.41 -1.71
N VAL A 426 3.59 -21.00 -2.19
CA VAL A 426 4.90 -20.33 -2.26
C VAL A 426 4.82 -19.12 -3.18
N GLY A 427 5.34 -17.99 -2.70
CA GLY A 427 5.28 -16.70 -3.37
C GLY A 427 3.93 -15.99 -3.28
N ARG A 428 2.95 -16.53 -2.55
CA ARG A 428 1.66 -15.88 -2.27
C ARG A 428 1.64 -15.34 -0.85
N TRP A 429 0.73 -14.41 -0.61
CA TRP A 429 0.42 -13.96 0.74
C TRP A 429 -0.14 -15.13 1.56
N VAL A 430 0.27 -15.24 2.82
CA VAL A 430 -0.19 -16.30 3.72
C VAL A 430 -1.71 -16.23 3.93
N PRO A 431 -2.45 -17.33 3.87
CA PRO A 431 -3.86 -17.36 4.22
C PRO A 431 -4.12 -16.85 5.65
N ASP A 432 -5.28 -16.25 5.90
CA ASP A 432 -5.69 -15.81 7.23
C ASP A 432 -6.40 -16.96 7.96
N PHE A 433 -5.71 -17.56 8.91
CA PHE A 433 -6.25 -18.61 9.78
C PHE A 433 -5.66 -18.50 11.18
N ALA A 434 -6.15 -19.31 12.09
CA ALA A 434 -5.60 -19.38 13.43
C ALA A 434 -4.97 -20.74 13.72
N VAL A 435 -4.02 -20.75 14.63
CA VAL A 435 -3.38 -21.96 15.16
C VAL A 435 -3.81 -22.13 16.61
N ALA A 436 -4.42 -23.27 16.93
CA ALA A 436 -4.84 -23.65 18.27
C ALA A 436 -3.86 -24.65 18.86
N ASN A 437 -3.44 -24.40 20.10
CA ASN A 437 -2.61 -25.32 20.91
C ASN A 437 -3.05 -25.29 22.37
N GLY A 438 -2.29 -25.92 23.27
CA GLY A 438 -2.60 -25.96 24.71
C GLY A 438 -2.59 -24.61 25.43
N GLU A 439 -2.02 -23.56 24.82
CA GLU A 439 -1.95 -22.19 25.36
C GLU A 439 -3.09 -21.30 24.86
N GLY A 440 -3.82 -21.73 23.84
CA GLY A 440 -4.93 -20.98 23.26
C GLY A 440 -4.96 -21.01 21.75
N THR A 441 -5.64 -20.02 21.16
CA THR A 441 -5.78 -19.86 19.71
C THR A 441 -5.22 -18.51 19.30
N ARG A 442 -4.27 -18.48 18.36
CA ARG A 442 -3.64 -17.27 17.83
C ARG A 442 -3.73 -17.22 16.31
N ARG A 443 -4.13 -16.09 15.78
CA ARG A 443 -4.17 -15.86 14.32
C ARG A 443 -2.75 -15.72 13.76
N VAL A 444 -2.58 -16.07 12.47
CA VAL A 444 -1.30 -15.86 11.76
C VAL A 444 -0.84 -14.41 11.86
N ALA A 445 -1.76 -13.46 11.74
CA ALA A 445 -1.45 -12.04 11.89
C ALA A 445 -0.88 -11.67 13.27
N GLU A 446 -1.34 -12.33 14.33
CA GLU A 446 -0.84 -12.11 15.70
C GLU A 446 0.54 -12.75 15.92
N LEU A 447 0.80 -13.86 15.25
CA LEU A 447 2.09 -14.55 15.27
C LEU A 447 3.18 -13.80 14.49
N ALA A 448 2.80 -13.00 13.48
CA ALA A 448 3.70 -12.26 12.60
C ALA A 448 4.12 -10.87 13.11
N ARG A 449 3.66 -10.44 14.31
CA ARG A 449 3.82 -9.05 14.81
C ARG A 449 5.27 -8.62 15.05
N ASP A 450 6.14 -9.56 15.38
CA ASP A 450 7.55 -9.33 15.69
C ASP A 450 8.42 -9.10 14.43
N GLY A 451 7.87 -9.31 13.23
CA GLY A 451 8.58 -9.15 11.97
C GLY A 451 9.70 -10.17 11.74
N ARG A 452 9.68 -11.31 12.45
CA ARG A 452 10.60 -12.44 12.26
C ARG A 452 10.05 -13.44 11.24
N PRO A 453 10.88 -14.28 10.63
CA PRO A 453 10.39 -15.43 9.87
C PRO A 453 9.52 -16.30 10.76
N LEU A 454 8.31 -16.66 10.29
CA LEU A 454 7.33 -17.40 11.07
C LEU A 454 7.18 -18.82 10.51
N LEU A 455 7.59 -19.82 11.28
CA LEU A 455 7.34 -21.23 11.00
C LEU A 455 6.04 -21.66 11.69
N ILE A 456 5.08 -22.12 10.91
CA ILE A 456 3.83 -22.71 11.40
C ILE A 456 3.89 -24.21 11.11
N ASP A 457 3.87 -25.02 12.17
CA ASP A 457 3.89 -26.47 12.11
C ASP A 457 2.53 -27.01 12.56
N LEU A 458 1.84 -27.64 11.62
CA LEU A 458 0.53 -28.23 11.79
C LEU A 458 0.62 -29.77 11.87
N THR A 459 1.83 -30.32 11.90
CA THR A 459 2.04 -31.78 12.03
C THR A 459 1.71 -32.26 13.43
N GLU A 460 1.32 -33.50 13.55
CA GLU A 460 1.11 -34.12 14.85
C GLU A 460 2.43 -34.15 15.64
N GLY A 461 2.39 -33.63 16.88
CA GLY A 461 3.58 -33.56 17.73
C GLY A 461 4.64 -32.52 17.34
N GLY A 462 4.42 -31.67 16.31
CA GLY A 462 5.36 -30.62 15.94
C GLY A 462 6.66 -31.15 15.32
N ALA A 463 6.55 -32.13 14.43
CA ALA A 463 7.70 -32.83 13.85
C ALA A 463 8.63 -31.90 13.06
N VAL A 464 8.08 -30.90 12.35
CA VAL A 464 8.86 -29.92 11.57
C VAL A 464 9.57 -28.94 12.49
N ALA A 465 8.89 -28.45 13.51
CA ALA A 465 9.48 -27.56 14.52
C ALA A 465 10.59 -28.28 15.30
N GLY A 466 10.38 -29.54 15.68
CA GLY A 466 11.39 -30.38 16.32
C GLY A 466 12.65 -30.57 15.45
N ALA A 467 12.48 -30.71 14.14
CA ALA A 467 13.58 -30.87 13.19
C ALA A 467 14.42 -29.59 12.97
N VAL A 468 13.97 -28.43 13.43
CA VAL A 468 14.69 -27.13 13.36
C VAL A 468 14.88 -26.52 14.76
N ALA A 469 14.81 -27.32 15.81
CA ALA A 469 14.92 -26.86 17.21
C ALA A 469 16.25 -26.16 17.51
N ASP A 470 17.31 -26.55 16.81
CA ASP A 470 18.65 -25.96 16.89
C ASP A 470 18.78 -24.50 16.40
N ILE A 471 17.78 -24.01 15.69
CA ILE A 471 17.72 -22.65 15.13
C ILE A 471 16.40 -21.92 15.50
N ALA A 472 15.61 -22.51 16.38
CA ALA A 472 14.28 -22.00 16.73
C ALA A 472 14.30 -20.61 17.40
N ASP A 473 15.40 -20.23 18.05
CA ASP A 473 15.64 -18.90 18.64
C ASP A 473 15.66 -17.77 17.59
N GLN A 474 15.94 -18.09 16.33
CA GLN A 474 15.98 -17.17 15.21
C GLN A 474 14.65 -17.02 14.47
N LEU A 475 13.66 -17.83 14.85
CA LEU A 475 12.32 -17.89 14.23
C LEU A 475 11.25 -17.52 15.26
N THR A 476 10.08 -17.13 14.77
CA THR A 476 8.84 -17.30 15.51
C THR A 476 8.28 -18.66 15.12
N VAL A 477 8.05 -19.53 16.08
CA VAL A 477 7.55 -20.90 15.85
C VAL A 477 6.17 -21.04 16.48
N ALA A 478 5.21 -21.53 15.70
CA ALA A 478 3.87 -21.87 16.18
C ALA A 478 3.55 -23.33 15.82
N VAL A 479 3.28 -24.13 16.84
CA VAL A 479 2.88 -25.53 16.68
C VAL A 479 1.44 -25.68 17.14
N GLY A 480 0.60 -26.33 16.35
CA GLY A 480 -0.80 -26.57 16.73
C GLY A 480 -1.68 -27.05 15.59
N ARG A 481 -2.97 -26.97 15.78
CA ARG A 481 -3.97 -27.35 14.78
C ARG A 481 -4.54 -26.11 14.09
N PRO A 482 -4.79 -26.16 12.77
CA PRO A 482 -5.40 -25.03 12.08
C PRO A 482 -6.87 -24.86 12.48
N VAL A 483 -7.30 -23.61 12.63
CA VAL A 483 -8.70 -23.21 12.85
C VAL A 483 -9.10 -22.26 11.72
N GLY A 484 -10.14 -22.61 10.96
CA GLY A 484 -10.60 -21.92 9.75
C GLY A 484 -10.41 -22.75 8.49
N ASP A 485 -10.65 -22.15 7.31
CA ASP A 485 -10.76 -22.85 6.02
C ASP A 485 -9.46 -23.44 5.44
N VAL A 486 -8.35 -23.36 6.15
CA VAL A 486 -7.05 -23.93 5.69
C VAL A 486 -7.04 -25.46 5.73
N ALA A 487 -7.98 -26.08 6.43
CA ALA A 487 -8.12 -27.54 6.51
C ALA A 487 -8.33 -28.23 5.16
N ALA A 488 -8.82 -27.52 4.13
CA ALA A 488 -9.05 -28.09 2.80
C ALA A 488 -7.76 -28.38 1.99
N ALA A 489 -6.59 -27.85 2.40
CA ALA A 489 -5.36 -27.93 1.63
C ALA A 489 -4.41 -29.07 2.08
N ALA A 490 -4.79 -29.90 3.09
CA ALA A 490 -3.89 -30.91 3.70
C ALA A 490 -2.49 -30.34 4.09
N LEU A 491 -2.47 -29.06 4.47
CA LEU A 491 -1.23 -28.33 4.79
C LEU A 491 -0.64 -28.89 6.08
N LEU A 492 0.65 -29.26 6.03
CA LEU A 492 1.39 -29.77 7.20
C LEU A 492 2.26 -28.71 7.86
N ALA A 493 2.92 -27.86 7.07
CA ALA A 493 3.71 -26.78 7.61
C ALA A 493 3.94 -25.68 6.55
N LEU A 494 4.24 -24.47 7.01
CA LEU A 494 4.63 -23.35 6.16
C LEU A 494 5.62 -22.43 6.88
N LEU A 495 6.50 -21.81 6.07
CA LEU A 495 7.39 -20.74 6.49
C LEU A 495 6.93 -19.43 5.85
N VAL A 496 6.61 -18.45 6.68
CA VAL A 496 6.16 -17.12 6.25
C VAL A 496 7.29 -16.12 6.43
N ARG A 497 7.54 -15.31 5.39
CA ARG A 497 8.49 -14.19 5.42
C ARG A 497 7.96 -13.06 6.30
N PRO A 498 8.83 -12.18 6.81
CA PRO A 498 8.41 -11.00 7.58
C PRO A 498 7.38 -10.11 6.88
N ASP A 499 7.39 -10.07 5.54
CA ASP A 499 6.44 -9.31 4.71
C ASP A 499 5.12 -10.05 4.42
N GLY A 500 4.86 -11.19 5.06
CA GLY A 500 3.63 -11.95 4.97
C GLY A 500 3.54 -12.92 3.79
N TYR A 501 4.57 -13.04 2.96
CA TYR A 501 4.59 -13.99 1.85
C TYR A 501 5.14 -15.34 2.25
N VAL A 502 4.58 -16.42 1.72
CA VAL A 502 5.02 -17.79 1.99
C VAL A 502 6.33 -18.06 1.26
N ALA A 503 7.38 -18.39 2.01
CA ALA A 503 8.69 -18.77 1.50
C ALA A 503 8.78 -20.26 1.20
N TRP A 504 8.10 -21.09 2.01
CA TRP A 504 8.07 -22.54 1.86
C TRP A 504 6.77 -23.08 2.45
N ALA A 505 6.25 -24.15 1.88
CA ALA A 505 5.12 -24.88 2.42
C ALA A 505 5.17 -26.35 2.02
N THR A 506 4.58 -27.22 2.83
CA THR A 506 4.42 -28.64 2.55
C THR A 506 3.02 -29.12 2.92
N SER A 507 2.49 -30.03 2.11
CA SER A 507 1.22 -30.73 2.35
C SER A 507 1.46 -32.23 2.47
N GLU A 508 0.45 -32.99 2.86
CA GLU A 508 0.52 -34.44 2.89
C GLU A 508 1.05 -34.97 1.55
N SER A 509 2.25 -35.52 1.58
CA SER A 509 2.86 -36.18 0.43
C SER A 509 2.60 -37.70 0.51
N ARG A 510 2.75 -38.40 -0.62
CA ARG A 510 2.68 -39.87 -0.64
C ARG A 510 3.74 -40.54 0.27
N SER A 511 4.77 -39.80 0.70
CA SER A 511 5.82 -40.25 1.61
C SER A 511 5.54 -39.94 3.09
N GLY A 512 4.57 -39.07 3.40
CA GLY A 512 4.17 -38.72 4.76
C GLY A 512 5.17 -37.89 5.59
N VAL A 513 6.38 -37.62 5.06
CA VAL A 513 7.44 -36.90 5.77
C VAL A 513 7.71 -35.55 5.08
N PRO A 514 7.61 -34.40 5.82
CA PRO A 514 8.00 -33.08 5.29
C PRO A 514 9.49 -33.04 4.90
N ASP A 515 9.80 -32.34 3.79
CA ASP A 515 11.18 -32.11 3.37
C ASP A 515 11.84 -31.00 4.23
N VAL A 516 12.42 -31.43 5.34
CA VAL A 516 13.13 -30.54 6.28
C VAL A 516 14.43 -29.98 5.66
N GLU A 517 15.08 -30.71 4.78
CA GLU A 517 16.29 -30.25 4.09
C GLU A 517 15.97 -29.08 3.17
N GLU A 518 14.85 -29.14 2.48
CA GLU A 518 14.36 -28.01 1.69
C GLU A 518 14.07 -26.79 2.58
N LEU A 519 13.37 -26.97 3.70
CA LEU A 519 13.13 -25.90 4.68
C LEU A 519 14.44 -25.26 5.15
N ARG A 520 15.44 -26.04 5.53
CA ARG A 520 16.75 -25.53 5.97
C ARG A 520 17.47 -24.76 4.86
N ARG A 521 17.40 -25.21 3.61
CA ARG A 521 17.95 -24.47 2.46
C ARG A 521 17.25 -23.11 2.27
N VAL A 522 15.93 -23.06 2.38
CA VAL A 522 15.14 -21.83 2.29
C VAL A 522 15.49 -20.87 3.44
N LEU A 523 15.60 -21.38 4.67
CA LEU A 523 16.00 -20.60 5.84
C LEU A 523 17.41 -19.98 5.67
N ALA A 524 18.36 -20.76 5.19
CA ALA A 524 19.73 -20.29 4.95
C ALA A 524 19.79 -19.22 3.86
N GLN A 525 19.02 -19.40 2.79
CA GLN A 525 19.09 -18.54 1.62
C GLN A 525 18.36 -17.21 1.79
N TRP A 526 17.15 -17.22 2.36
CA TRP A 526 16.38 -16.00 2.57
C TRP A 526 16.76 -15.21 3.82
N PHE A 527 17.15 -15.93 4.89
CA PHE A 527 17.30 -15.31 6.22
C PHE A 527 18.70 -15.48 6.82
N GLY A 528 19.60 -16.20 6.12
CA GLY A 528 20.93 -16.50 6.63
C GLY A 528 20.93 -17.42 7.86
N ILE A 529 19.81 -18.08 8.14
CA ILE A 529 19.64 -18.94 9.31
C ILE A 529 20.22 -20.33 9.01
N ARG A 530 21.29 -20.67 9.72
CA ARG A 530 22.00 -21.96 9.59
C ARG A 530 22.22 -22.56 10.98
N ALA A 531 22.29 -23.88 11.05
CA ALA A 531 22.75 -24.56 12.25
C ALA A 531 24.14 -24.06 12.64
N ALA A 532 24.38 -23.88 13.94
CA ALA A 532 25.73 -23.62 14.41
C ALA A 532 26.62 -24.79 13.97
N THR A 533 27.70 -24.48 13.24
CA THR A 533 28.74 -25.48 12.96
C THR A 533 29.34 -25.89 14.30
N SER A 534 29.11 -27.12 14.73
CA SER A 534 29.83 -27.70 15.87
C SER A 534 31.31 -27.68 15.53
N SER A 535 32.01 -26.69 16.11
CA SER A 535 33.47 -26.59 16.04
C SER A 535 34.14 -27.66 16.88
#